data_c6c47f549e9e7be154bac9ed4a31005d
#
_entry.id   c6c47f549e9e7be154bac9ed4a31005d
#
_cell.length_a   1.000
_cell.length_b   1.000
_cell.length_c   1.000
_cell.angle_alpha   90.00
_cell.angle_beta   90.00
_cell.angle_gamma   90.00
#
_symmetry.space_group_name_H-M   'P 1'
#
loop_
_entity.id
_entity.type
_entity.pdbx_description
1 polymer ?
#
loop_
_entity_poly.entity_id
_entity_poly.type
_entity_poly.pdbx_seq_one_letter_code
_entity_poly.pdbx_strand_id
1 'polypeptide(L)'
;MALMGAEILLYPTAIGSEPILECDSMPHWRRCMQGHAAANLMPVIAANRIGREEVTPSPENGGQSSALVFYGSSFMTDETGELKACASRDQEEILTGVYDLDDLADKRLEWGLFRDRRPEMYLKITQ
;
A
#
# COMPACT_ATOMS: atom_id res chain seq x y z
N MET A 1 -2.22 10.88 8.86
CA MET A 1 -3.54 10.68 8.24
C MET A 1 -4.54 10.14 9.26
N ALA A 2 -4.32 8.97 9.89
CA ALA A 2 -5.25 8.41 10.87
C ALA A 2 -5.62 9.39 12.01
N LEU A 3 -4.64 10.08 12.59
CA LEU A 3 -4.87 11.14 13.60
C LEU A 3 -5.61 12.37 13.09
N MET A 4 -5.74 12.51 11.79
CA MET A 4 -6.47 13.60 11.13
C MET A 4 -7.89 13.18 10.72
N GLY A 5 -8.32 11.98 11.15
CA GLY A 5 -9.66 11.46 10.88
C GLY A 5 -9.81 10.65 9.60
N ALA A 6 -8.71 10.18 8.99
CA ALA A 6 -8.85 9.25 7.87
C ALA A 6 -9.44 7.93 8.35
N GLU A 7 -10.41 7.41 7.61
CA GLU A 7 -11.11 6.15 7.91
C GLU A 7 -10.66 5.00 7.00
N ILE A 8 -10.23 5.31 5.78
CA ILE A 8 -9.68 4.39 4.79
C ILE A 8 -8.43 5.04 4.18
N LEU A 9 -7.39 4.26 3.92
CA LEU A 9 -6.21 4.69 3.16
C LEU A 9 -6.28 4.20 1.72
N LEU A 10 -6.19 5.11 0.78
CA LEU A 10 -6.13 4.82 -0.65
C LEU A 10 -4.72 5.05 -1.18
N TYR A 11 -4.13 4.02 -1.77
CA TYR A 11 -2.80 4.07 -2.38
C TYR A 11 -2.88 3.84 -3.89
N PRO A 12 -3.02 4.90 -4.69
CA PRO A 12 -2.81 4.79 -6.13
C PRO A 12 -1.31 4.64 -6.40
N THR A 13 -0.90 3.53 -6.99
CA THR A 13 0.52 3.19 -7.19
C THR A 13 0.84 2.78 -8.62
N ALA A 14 2.11 2.97 -8.99
CA ALA A 14 2.72 2.43 -10.19
C ALA A 14 4.06 1.81 -9.78
N ILE A 15 4.00 0.70 -9.02
CA ILE A 15 5.18 0.03 -8.49
C ILE A 15 5.40 -1.30 -9.20
N GLY A 16 6.65 -1.61 -9.46
CA GLY A 16 7.07 -2.82 -10.14
C GLY A 16 8.49 -3.22 -9.74
N SER A 17 9.02 -4.19 -10.45
CA SER A 17 10.40 -4.64 -10.30
C SER A 17 11.18 -4.38 -11.59
N GLU A 18 12.42 -3.97 -11.45
CA GLU A 18 13.36 -3.91 -12.56
C GLU A 18 13.86 -5.32 -12.87
N PRO A 19 13.67 -5.86 -14.09
CA PRO A 19 14.06 -7.23 -14.42
C PRO A 19 15.54 -7.53 -14.16
N ILE A 20 16.40 -6.53 -14.32
CA ILE A 20 17.85 -6.68 -14.11
C ILE A 20 18.22 -6.97 -12.64
N LEU A 21 17.35 -6.63 -11.70
CA LEU A 21 17.64 -6.84 -10.27
C LEU A 21 17.26 -8.25 -9.80
N GLU A 22 16.58 -9.03 -10.64
CA GLU A 22 16.12 -10.40 -10.33
C GLU A 22 15.40 -10.49 -8.97
N CYS A 23 14.70 -9.41 -8.58
CA CYS A 23 14.05 -9.28 -7.28
C CYS A 23 12.54 -9.04 -7.44
N ASP A 24 11.73 -9.88 -6.78
CA ASP A 24 10.29 -9.66 -6.66
C ASP A 24 9.97 -8.89 -5.38
N SER A 25 9.79 -7.58 -5.50
CA SER A 25 9.49 -6.71 -4.35
C SER A 25 8.01 -6.68 -3.97
N MET A 26 7.11 -7.30 -4.74
CA MET A 26 5.67 -7.27 -4.49
C MET A 26 5.28 -7.77 -3.08
N PRO A 27 5.80 -8.91 -2.60
CA PRO A 27 5.44 -9.39 -1.27
C PRO A 27 5.89 -8.45 -0.14
N HIS A 28 7.01 -7.75 -0.32
CA HIS A 28 7.48 -6.75 0.63
C HIS A 28 6.55 -5.53 0.64
N TRP A 29 6.28 -4.96 -0.54
CA TRP A 29 5.37 -3.83 -0.71
C TRP A 29 4.00 -4.11 -0.06
N ARG A 30 3.39 -5.26 -0.35
CA ARG A 30 2.09 -5.65 0.20
C ARG A 30 2.12 -5.74 1.73
N ARG A 31 3.15 -6.37 2.32
CA ARG A 31 3.26 -6.49 3.77
C ARG A 31 3.39 -5.13 4.46
N CYS A 32 4.10 -4.18 3.86
CA CYS A 32 4.17 -2.82 4.39
C CYS A 32 2.79 -2.17 4.45
N MET A 33 1.98 -2.31 3.38
CA MET A 33 0.63 -1.75 3.34
C MET A 33 -0.32 -2.44 4.34
N GLN A 34 -0.24 -3.77 4.44
CA GLN A 34 -0.98 -4.53 5.45
C GLN A 34 -0.58 -4.12 6.87
N GLY A 35 0.71 -3.86 7.10
CA GLY A 35 1.20 -3.33 8.37
C GLY A 35 0.63 -1.94 8.68
N HIS A 36 0.46 -1.07 7.70
CA HIS A 36 -0.20 0.23 7.89
C HIS A 36 -1.67 0.06 8.27
N ALA A 37 -2.39 -0.88 7.66
CA ALA A 37 -3.77 -1.19 8.03
C ALA A 37 -3.83 -1.65 9.50
N ALA A 38 -3.09 -2.69 9.83
CA ALA A 38 -3.07 -3.29 11.17
C ALA A 38 -2.66 -2.29 12.26
N ALA A 39 -1.59 -1.51 12.03
CA ALA A 39 -1.08 -0.55 13.01
C ALA A 39 -2.02 0.63 13.26
N ASN A 40 -2.97 0.87 12.39
CA ASN A 40 -3.91 2.00 12.49
C ASN A 40 -5.37 1.57 12.63
N LEU A 41 -5.66 0.27 12.64
CA LEU A 41 -7.02 -0.30 12.57
C LEU A 41 -7.84 0.41 11.49
N MET A 42 -7.32 0.42 10.28
CA MET A 42 -7.88 1.18 9.18
C MET A 42 -7.65 0.45 7.86
N PRO A 43 -8.70 0.17 7.08
CA PRO A 43 -8.55 -0.49 5.80
C PRO A 43 -7.59 0.23 4.86
N VAL A 44 -6.84 -0.54 4.11
CA VAL A 44 -5.97 -0.06 3.02
C VAL A 44 -6.49 -0.62 1.70
N ILE A 45 -6.64 0.25 0.73
CA ILE A 45 -6.98 -0.08 -0.64
C ILE A 45 -5.84 0.39 -1.53
N ALA A 46 -5.12 -0.55 -2.13
CA ALA A 46 -4.01 -0.26 -3.02
C ALA A 46 -4.36 -0.65 -4.45
N ALA A 47 -4.38 0.34 -5.34
CA ALA A 47 -4.50 0.13 -6.77
C ALA A 47 -3.12 0.23 -7.40
N ASN A 48 -2.70 -0.80 -8.12
CA ASN A 48 -1.40 -0.81 -8.79
C ASN A 48 -1.54 -1.09 -10.28
N ARG A 49 -0.59 -0.58 -11.02
CA ARG A 49 -0.47 -0.74 -12.46
C ARG A 49 0.00 -2.17 -12.82
N ILE A 50 -0.33 -2.60 -14.02
CA ILE A 50 0.17 -3.82 -14.67
C ILE A 50 0.97 -3.47 -15.93
N GLY A 51 1.72 -4.44 -16.42
CA GLY A 51 2.43 -4.36 -17.71
C GLY A 51 3.90 -4.00 -17.58
N ARG A 52 4.56 -3.88 -18.73
CA ARG A 52 5.98 -3.57 -18.83
C ARG A 52 6.17 -2.24 -19.54
N GLU A 53 7.08 -1.44 -19.03
CA GLU A 53 7.61 -0.24 -19.70
C GLU A 53 9.11 -0.38 -19.92
N GLU A 54 9.55 0.11 -21.07
CA GLU A 54 10.97 0.19 -21.43
C GLU A 54 11.35 1.64 -21.69
N VAL A 55 12.47 2.05 -21.14
CA VAL A 55 13.08 3.35 -21.42
C VAL A 55 14.09 3.16 -22.53
N THR A 56 13.81 3.74 -23.69
CA THR A 56 14.74 3.74 -24.82
C THR A 56 15.81 4.80 -24.59
N PRO A 57 17.11 4.47 -24.74
CA PRO A 57 18.17 5.44 -24.63
C PRO A 57 18.01 6.61 -25.61
N SER A 58 18.14 7.83 -25.09
CA SER A 58 18.13 9.04 -25.90
C SER A 58 19.10 10.08 -25.31
N PRO A 59 19.51 11.11 -26.05
CA PRO A 59 20.32 12.20 -25.51
C PRO A 59 19.63 12.94 -24.35
N GLU A 60 18.30 13.07 -24.40
CA GLU A 60 17.50 13.78 -23.41
C GLU A 60 17.45 13.07 -22.06
N ASN A 61 17.55 11.74 -22.05
CA ASN A 61 17.59 10.94 -20.81
C ASN A 61 19.02 10.51 -20.42
N GLY A 62 20.03 11.09 -21.04
CA GLY A 62 21.43 10.78 -20.76
C GLY A 62 21.88 9.39 -21.20
N GLY A 63 21.22 8.80 -22.19
CA GLY A 63 21.50 7.45 -22.70
C GLY A 63 21.02 6.33 -21.76
N GLN A 64 20.12 6.63 -20.83
CA GLN A 64 19.62 5.68 -19.87
C GLN A 64 18.76 4.59 -20.53
N SER A 65 19.05 3.33 -20.19
CA SER A 65 18.27 2.17 -20.60
C SER A 65 17.81 1.43 -19.35
N SER A 66 16.52 1.21 -19.23
CA SER A 66 15.93 0.43 -18.14
C SER A 66 14.61 -0.19 -18.58
N ALA A 67 14.13 -1.15 -17.83
CA ALA A 67 12.78 -1.70 -17.96
C ALA A 67 12.16 -1.83 -16.59
N LEU A 68 10.86 -1.63 -16.49
CA LEU A 68 10.08 -1.81 -15.27
C LEU A 68 8.89 -2.72 -15.58
N VAL A 69 8.72 -3.77 -14.79
CA VAL A 69 7.55 -4.63 -14.86
C VAL A 69 6.66 -4.30 -13.66
N PHE A 70 5.54 -3.65 -13.93
CA PHE A 70 4.50 -3.39 -12.92
C PHE A 70 3.80 -4.70 -12.61
N TYR A 71 3.80 -5.10 -11.35
CA TYR A 71 3.35 -6.42 -10.93
C TYR A 71 1.88 -6.46 -10.48
N GLY A 72 1.06 -5.47 -10.86
CA GLY A 72 -0.36 -5.45 -10.52
C GLY A 72 -0.59 -5.72 -9.05
N SER A 73 -1.28 -6.80 -8.75
CA SER A 73 -1.51 -7.26 -7.37
C SER A 73 -2.23 -6.23 -6.51
N SER A 74 -3.09 -5.42 -7.11
CA SER A 74 -3.99 -4.51 -6.39
C SER A 74 -4.76 -5.28 -5.32
N PHE A 75 -5.04 -4.64 -4.18
CA PHE A 75 -5.68 -5.35 -3.10
C PHE A 75 -6.48 -4.44 -2.18
N MET A 76 -7.34 -5.05 -1.39
CA MET A 76 -8.10 -4.43 -0.31
C MET A 76 -7.86 -5.21 0.98
N THR A 77 -7.62 -4.51 2.07
CA THR A 77 -7.55 -5.14 3.41
C THR A 77 -8.77 -4.77 4.25
N ASP A 78 -9.00 -5.53 5.30
CA ASP A 78 -9.77 -5.06 6.43
C ASP A 78 -8.91 -4.16 7.36
N GLU A 79 -9.47 -3.78 8.49
CA GLU A 79 -8.81 -2.93 9.50
C GLU A 79 -7.65 -3.65 10.22
N THR A 80 -7.60 -4.97 10.21
CA THR A 80 -6.53 -5.76 10.83
C THR A 80 -5.36 -6.00 9.88
N GLY A 81 -5.51 -5.61 8.60
CA GLY A 81 -4.54 -5.85 7.56
C GLY A 81 -4.71 -7.20 6.84
N GLU A 82 -5.77 -7.95 7.14
CA GLU A 82 -6.10 -9.17 6.40
C GLU A 82 -6.64 -8.82 5.00
N LEU A 83 -6.27 -9.61 3.99
CA LEU A 83 -6.71 -9.38 2.61
C LEU A 83 -8.17 -9.76 2.43
N LYS A 84 -9.01 -8.79 2.07
CA LYS A 84 -10.41 -9.01 1.67
C LYS A 84 -10.54 -9.37 0.20
N ALA A 85 -9.71 -8.78 -0.65
CA ALA A 85 -9.67 -9.02 -2.08
C ALA A 85 -8.27 -8.74 -2.63
N CYS A 86 -7.91 -9.44 -3.69
CA CYS A 86 -6.62 -9.29 -4.36
C CYS A 86 -6.77 -9.56 -5.85
N ALA A 87 -6.29 -8.66 -6.67
CA ALA A 87 -6.20 -8.81 -8.11
C ALA A 87 -4.98 -9.64 -8.52
N SER A 88 -5.01 -10.14 -9.73
CA SER A 88 -3.89 -10.82 -10.36
C SER A 88 -2.71 -9.86 -10.64
N ARG A 89 -1.61 -10.41 -11.13
CA ARG A 89 -0.42 -9.64 -11.45
C ARG A 89 -0.46 -8.98 -12.81
N ASP A 90 -1.26 -9.49 -13.72
CA ASP A 90 -1.13 -9.24 -15.16
C ASP A 90 -2.45 -8.98 -15.88
N GLN A 91 -3.58 -8.99 -15.16
CA GLN A 91 -4.89 -8.72 -15.74
C GLN A 91 -5.46 -7.41 -15.19
N GLU A 92 -6.23 -6.70 -16.03
CA GLU A 92 -7.09 -5.61 -15.57
C GLU A 92 -8.29 -6.20 -14.83
N GLU A 93 -8.48 -5.77 -13.58
CA GLU A 93 -9.55 -6.24 -12.72
C GLU A 93 -10.17 -5.10 -11.94
N ILE A 94 -11.46 -5.25 -11.62
CA ILE A 94 -12.18 -4.36 -10.71
C ILE A 94 -12.43 -5.13 -9.41
N LEU A 95 -11.86 -4.64 -8.31
CA LEU A 95 -12.15 -5.13 -6.97
C LEU A 95 -13.26 -4.28 -6.34
N THR A 96 -14.19 -4.94 -5.68
CA THR A 96 -15.26 -4.28 -4.91
C THR A 96 -15.26 -4.77 -3.47
N GLY A 97 -15.60 -3.88 -2.55
CA GLY A 97 -15.68 -4.23 -1.13
C GLY A 97 -16.61 -3.26 -0.40
N VAL A 98 -17.13 -3.71 0.72
CA VAL A 98 -17.98 -2.93 1.61
C VAL A 98 -17.30 -2.81 2.96
N TYR A 99 -17.28 -1.62 3.52
CA TYR A 99 -16.78 -1.28 4.84
C TYR A 99 -17.86 -0.56 5.63
N ASP A 100 -18.08 -1.01 6.85
CA ASP A 100 -18.92 -0.31 7.82
C ASP A 100 -18.02 0.65 8.60
N LEU A 101 -18.16 1.94 8.36
CA LEU A 101 -17.29 2.96 8.96
C LEU A 101 -17.60 3.16 10.44
N ASP A 102 -18.84 2.97 10.87
CA ASP A 102 -19.21 3.07 12.29
C ASP A 102 -18.58 1.92 13.09
N ASP A 103 -18.66 0.67 12.58
CA ASP A 103 -17.99 -0.50 13.19
C ASP A 103 -16.47 -0.31 13.26
N LEU A 104 -15.86 0.24 12.23
CA LEU A 104 -14.43 0.57 12.24
C LEU A 104 -14.07 1.62 13.29
N ALA A 105 -14.92 2.64 13.46
CA ALA A 105 -14.71 3.66 14.48
C ALA A 105 -14.78 3.07 15.89
N ASP A 106 -15.78 2.23 16.16
CA ASP A 106 -15.95 1.55 17.44
C ASP A 106 -14.76 0.65 17.76
N LYS A 107 -14.32 -0.19 16.84
CA LYS A 107 -13.13 -1.05 16.99
C LYS A 107 -11.87 -0.26 17.32
N ARG A 108 -11.66 0.90 16.68
CA ARG A 108 -10.51 1.78 16.95
C ARG A 108 -10.55 2.36 18.35
N LEU A 109 -11.73 2.64 18.90
CA LEU A 109 -11.91 3.09 20.28
C LEU A 109 -11.65 1.95 21.28
N GLU A 110 -12.17 0.76 21.00
CA GLU A 110 -12.02 -0.41 21.88
C GLU A 110 -10.55 -0.84 22.03
N TRP A 111 -9.80 -0.91 20.93
CA TRP A 111 -8.40 -1.37 20.95
C TRP A 111 -7.43 -0.35 21.53
N GLY A 112 -7.81 0.91 21.62
CA GLY A 112 -7.05 1.96 22.28
C GLY A 112 -5.70 2.30 21.65
N LEU A 113 -5.40 1.89 20.41
CA LEU A 113 -4.10 2.07 19.76
C LEU A 113 -3.66 3.54 19.73
N PHE A 114 -4.58 4.46 19.51
CA PHE A 114 -4.28 5.90 19.46
C PHE A 114 -4.26 6.54 20.85
N ARG A 115 -5.12 6.07 21.78
CA ARG A 115 -5.17 6.52 23.17
C ARG A 115 -3.87 6.22 23.90
N ASP A 116 -3.33 5.01 23.68
CA ASP A 116 -2.22 4.46 24.47
C ASP A 116 -0.85 4.83 23.88
N ARG A 117 -0.81 5.67 22.82
CA ARG A 117 0.44 6.16 22.24
C ARG A 117 1.25 6.98 23.25
N ARG A 118 2.55 6.91 23.11
CA ARG A 118 3.53 7.66 23.91
C ARG A 118 4.31 8.65 23.03
N PRO A 119 3.68 9.74 22.51
CA PRO A 119 4.35 10.66 21.59
C PRO A 119 5.66 11.22 22.13
N GLU A 120 5.75 11.43 23.45
CA GLU A 120 6.95 11.91 24.13
C GLU A 120 8.15 10.96 24.00
N MET A 121 7.92 9.68 23.67
CA MET A 121 8.98 8.70 23.48
C MET A 121 9.53 8.66 22.04
N TYR A 122 8.87 9.35 21.10
CA TYR A 122 9.21 9.28 19.68
C TYR A 122 10.17 10.39 19.23
N LEU A 123 10.57 11.30 20.12
CA LEU A 123 11.37 12.49 19.79
C LEU A 123 12.65 12.17 19.00
N LYS A 124 13.32 11.04 19.29
CA LYS A 124 14.54 10.61 18.57
C LYS A 124 14.29 10.18 17.12
N ILE A 125 13.04 9.90 16.77
CA ILE A 125 12.66 9.47 15.41
C ILE A 125 12.24 10.67 14.56
N THR A 126 11.92 11.79 15.20
CA THR A 126 11.39 13.00 14.55
C THR A 126 12.41 14.14 14.45
N GLN A 127 13.64 13.92 14.87
CA GLN A 127 14.77 14.89 14.81
C GLN A 127 15.63 14.65 13.58
#